data_6d3035cfede25d73386db378c8101548
#
_entry.id   6d3035cfede25d73386db378c8101548
#
_cell.length_a   1.000
_cell.length_b   1.000
_cell.length_c   1.000
_cell.angle_alpha   90.00
_cell.angle_beta   90.00
_cell.angle_gamma   90.00
#
_symmetry.space_group_name_H-M   'P 1'
#
loop_
_entity.id
_entity.type
_entity.pdbx_description
1 polymer ?
#
loop_
_entity_poly.entity_id
_entity_poly.type
_entity_poly.pdbx_seq_one_letter_code
_entity_poly.pdbx_strand_id
1 'polypeptide(L)'
;MAHDKKKELMVQFCTAYKSILSKHSLSATAATGRLVSEATGLPVTLFLSKSQGGHQQIDARIAYNEIDLVFMFSDPNDTDPWEDQRIMRTLRLCDTYNVPCATNLASAEMLILGLQRGDLDWRMMMKNKKSIR
;
A
#
# COMPACT_ATOMS: atom_id res chain seq x y z
N MET A 1 3.45 -2.78 -0.65
CA MET A 1 4.33 -3.83 -0.07
C MET A 1 4.08 -5.16 -0.75
N ALA A 2 5.07 -6.04 -0.79
CA ALA A 2 4.91 -7.38 -1.36
C ALA A 2 5.92 -8.36 -0.75
N HIS A 3 5.48 -9.60 -0.52
CA HIS A 3 6.38 -10.71 -0.23
C HIS A 3 7.34 -10.92 -1.42
N ASP A 4 8.50 -11.50 -1.16
CA ASP A 4 9.53 -11.65 -2.20
C ASP A 4 9.00 -12.34 -3.46
N LYS A 5 8.22 -13.40 -3.30
CA LYS A 5 7.61 -14.13 -4.42
C LYS A 5 6.49 -13.36 -5.12
N LYS A 6 6.03 -12.25 -4.55
CA LYS A 6 4.96 -11.42 -5.10
C LYS A 6 5.45 -10.08 -5.65
N LYS A 7 6.74 -9.80 -5.58
CA LYS A 7 7.29 -8.53 -6.07
C LYS A 7 7.10 -8.34 -7.57
N GLU A 8 7.29 -9.39 -8.36
CA GLU A 8 7.06 -9.33 -9.80
C GLU A 8 5.59 -9.02 -10.12
N LEU A 9 4.67 -9.66 -9.40
CA LEU A 9 3.25 -9.39 -9.55
C LEU A 9 2.91 -7.94 -9.21
N MET A 10 3.51 -7.39 -8.15
CA MET A 10 3.34 -5.99 -7.77
C MET A 10 3.84 -5.06 -8.88
N VAL A 11 4.97 -5.34 -9.48
CA VAL A 11 5.51 -4.56 -10.59
C VAL A 11 4.58 -4.61 -11.79
N GLN A 12 4.07 -5.78 -12.14
CA GLN A 12 3.11 -5.95 -13.24
C GLN A 12 1.83 -5.16 -12.98
N PHE A 13 1.29 -5.23 -11.77
CA PHE A 13 0.10 -4.49 -11.35
C PHE A 13 0.33 -2.98 -11.47
N CYS A 14 1.43 -2.47 -10.93
CA CYS A 14 1.73 -1.04 -10.99
C CYS A 14 1.97 -0.57 -12.43
N THR A 15 2.54 -1.39 -13.28
CA THR A 15 2.73 -1.08 -14.69
C THR A 15 1.39 -0.99 -15.41
N ALA A 16 0.50 -1.95 -15.17
CA ALA A 16 -0.83 -1.97 -15.78
C ALA A 16 -1.67 -0.76 -15.40
N TYR A 17 -1.56 -0.30 -14.16
CA TYR A 17 -2.37 0.79 -13.63
C TYR A 17 -1.56 2.08 -13.40
N LYS A 18 -0.47 2.24 -14.14
CA LYS A 18 0.43 3.39 -14.02
C LYS A 18 -0.28 4.73 -14.14
N SER A 19 -1.20 4.87 -15.09
CA SER A 19 -1.88 6.15 -15.31
C SER A 19 -2.75 6.56 -14.12
N ILE A 20 -3.39 5.59 -13.45
CA ILE A 20 -4.16 5.86 -12.24
C ILE A 20 -3.21 6.23 -11.09
N LEU A 21 -2.16 5.43 -10.89
CA LEU A 21 -1.20 5.63 -9.82
C LEU A 21 -0.45 6.97 -9.94
N SER A 22 -0.23 7.45 -11.16
CA SER A 22 0.47 8.72 -11.40
C SER A 22 -0.22 9.93 -10.79
N LYS A 23 -1.49 9.82 -10.46
CA LYS A 23 -2.30 10.90 -9.87
C LYS A 23 -2.24 10.92 -8.34
N HIS A 24 -1.50 10.02 -7.73
CA HIS A 24 -1.46 9.84 -6.29
C HIS A 24 -0.02 9.82 -5.78
N SER A 25 0.13 10.10 -4.49
CA SER A 25 1.44 9.96 -3.81
C SER A 25 1.67 8.51 -3.46
N LEU A 26 2.77 7.95 -3.92
CA LEU A 26 3.12 6.55 -3.71
C LEU A 26 4.24 6.42 -2.70
N SER A 27 4.12 5.43 -1.83
CA SER A 27 5.20 5.06 -0.91
C SER A 27 5.26 3.54 -0.76
N ALA A 28 6.44 3.04 -0.45
CA ALA A 28 6.67 1.60 -0.34
C ALA A 28 7.91 1.30 0.49
N THR A 29 8.01 0.06 0.98
CA THR A 29 9.28 -0.45 1.51
C THR A 29 10.35 -0.43 0.42
N ALA A 30 11.62 -0.33 0.82
CA ALA A 30 12.72 0.01 -0.09
C ALA A 30 12.81 -0.90 -1.32
N ALA A 31 12.83 -2.23 -1.13
CA ALA A 31 13.01 -3.16 -2.25
C ALA A 31 11.84 -3.10 -3.23
N THR A 32 10.60 -3.14 -2.73
CA THR A 32 9.40 -3.04 -3.58
C THR A 32 9.33 -1.71 -4.29
N GLY A 33 9.59 -0.62 -3.57
CA GLY A 33 9.52 0.73 -4.14
C GLY A 33 10.52 0.97 -5.26
N ARG A 34 11.74 0.45 -5.11
CA ARG A 34 12.75 0.55 -6.17
C ARG A 34 12.35 -0.19 -7.44
N LEU A 35 11.84 -1.40 -7.28
CA LEU A 35 11.39 -2.20 -8.43
C LEU A 35 10.25 -1.51 -9.17
N VAL A 36 9.28 -1.00 -8.44
CA VAL A 36 8.13 -0.30 -9.04
C VAL A 36 8.59 0.99 -9.73
N SER A 37 9.43 1.79 -9.08
CA SER A 37 9.93 3.03 -9.64
C SER A 37 10.74 2.79 -10.91
N GLU A 38 11.62 1.80 -10.90
CA GLU A 38 12.43 1.45 -12.07
C GLU A 38 11.58 0.97 -13.25
N ALA A 39 10.57 0.15 -12.98
CA ALA A 39 9.73 -0.43 -14.03
C ALA A 39 8.74 0.57 -14.61
N THR A 40 8.23 1.51 -13.81
CA THR A 40 7.14 2.41 -14.21
C THR A 40 7.60 3.84 -14.46
N GLY A 41 8.74 4.24 -13.92
CA GLY A 41 9.16 5.65 -13.92
C GLY A 41 8.39 6.52 -12.93
N LEU A 42 7.48 5.96 -12.14
CA LEU A 42 6.73 6.72 -11.16
C LEU A 42 7.61 7.10 -9.95
N PRO A 43 7.46 8.31 -9.42
CA PRO A 43 8.13 8.66 -8.17
C PRO A 43 7.49 7.89 -7.02
N VAL A 44 8.32 7.21 -6.22
CA VAL A 44 7.88 6.43 -5.06
C VAL A 44 8.72 6.86 -3.86
N THR A 45 8.08 7.29 -2.79
CA THR A 45 8.77 7.55 -1.51
C THR A 45 9.18 6.21 -0.91
N LEU A 46 10.48 6.03 -0.69
CA LEU A 46 11.03 4.79 -0.15
C LEU A 46 11.11 4.86 1.36
N PHE A 47 10.46 3.90 2.02
CA PHE A 47 10.68 3.65 3.44
C PHE A 47 11.89 2.74 3.62
N LEU A 48 12.24 2.46 4.87
CA LEU A 48 13.31 1.51 5.18
C LEU A 48 12.98 0.12 4.65
N SER A 49 14.00 -0.72 4.54
CA SER A 49 13.80 -2.13 4.20
C SER A 49 13.03 -2.85 5.30
N LYS A 50 12.49 -4.04 4.98
CA LYS A 50 11.77 -4.87 5.95
C LYS A 50 12.62 -5.14 7.20
N SER A 51 13.89 -5.45 7.02
CA SER A 51 14.81 -5.74 8.13
C SER A 51 15.18 -4.52 8.99
N GLN A 52 14.94 -3.32 8.49
CA GLN A 52 15.33 -2.07 9.14
C GLN A 52 14.14 -1.27 9.68
N GLY A 53 12.95 -1.82 9.65
CA GLY A 53 11.77 -1.17 10.20
C GLY A 53 10.83 -0.53 9.18
N GLY A 54 10.89 -0.93 7.92
CA GLY A 54 10.02 -0.39 6.87
C GLY A 54 8.53 -0.62 7.15
N HIS A 55 8.16 -1.79 7.66
CA HIS A 55 6.77 -2.08 8.04
C HIS A 55 6.28 -1.17 9.17
N GLN A 56 7.13 -0.92 10.17
CA GLN A 56 6.79 -0.04 11.28
C GLN A 56 6.56 1.39 10.79
N GLN A 57 7.34 1.85 9.81
CA GLN A 57 7.11 3.18 9.22
C GLN A 57 5.76 3.27 8.52
N ILE A 58 5.38 2.24 7.76
CA ILE A 58 4.08 2.20 7.10
C ILE A 58 2.95 2.17 8.14
N ASP A 59 3.09 1.33 9.15
CA ASP A 59 2.10 1.21 10.23
C ASP A 59 1.90 2.57 10.93
N ALA A 60 2.97 3.29 11.20
CA ALA A 60 2.88 4.63 11.79
C ALA A 60 2.13 5.61 10.88
N ARG A 61 2.37 5.56 9.57
CA ARG A 61 1.67 6.43 8.61
C ARG A 61 0.18 6.10 8.51
N ILE A 62 -0.19 4.84 8.60
CA ILE A 62 -1.60 4.42 8.69
C ILE A 62 -2.24 4.99 9.96
N ALA A 63 -1.55 4.84 11.10
CA ALA A 63 -2.04 5.34 12.39
C ALA A 63 -2.20 6.85 12.43
N TYR A 64 -1.36 7.60 11.72
CA TYR A 64 -1.49 9.05 11.58
C TYR A 64 -2.46 9.47 10.47
N ASN A 65 -3.16 8.52 9.88
CA ASN A 65 -4.14 8.75 8.80
C ASN A 65 -3.55 9.47 7.58
N GLU A 66 -2.31 9.16 7.25
CA GLU A 66 -1.60 9.71 6.09
C GLU A 66 -1.68 8.80 4.86
N ILE A 67 -2.21 7.58 5.02
CA ILE A 67 -2.36 6.59 3.94
C ILE A 67 -3.84 6.32 3.71
N ASP A 68 -4.27 6.34 2.45
CA ASP A 68 -5.66 6.16 2.06
C ASP A 68 -5.96 4.80 1.43
N LEU A 69 -4.94 4.07 1.04
CA LEU A 69 -5.09 2.77 0.38
C LEU A 69 -3.79 1.98 0.50
N VAL A 70 -3.89 0.70 0.84
CA VAL A 70 -2.73 -0.19 0.99
C VAL A 70 -2.86 -1.38 0.06
N PHE A 71 -1.80 -1.64 -0.70
CA PHE A 71 -1.63 -2.90 -1.44
C PHE A 71 -0.49 -3.68 -0.78
N MET A 72 -0.82 -4.86 -0.28
CA MET A 72 0.13 -5.71 0.44
C MET A 72 0.02 -7.14 -0.08
N PHE A 73 0.70 -7.41 -1.21
CA PHE A 73 0.60 -8.71 -1.87
C PHE A 73 1.30 -9.78 -1.04
N SER A 74 0.50 -10.71 -0.52
CA SER A 74 0.93 -11.76 0.39
C SER A 74 1.11 -13.07 -0.35
N ASP A 75 2.12 -13.83 0.06
CA ASP A 75 2.33 -15.21 -0.40
C ASP A 75 1.70 -16.15 0.63
N PRO A 76 0.61 -16.86 0.28
CA PRO A 76 -0.07 -17.77 1.22
C PRO A 76 0.79 -18.98 1.60
N ASN A 77 1.86 -19.25 0.84
CA ASN A 77 2.77 -20.37 1.10
C ASN A 77 3.98 -19.96 1.94
N ASP A 78 4.09 -18.69 2.31
CA ASP A 78 5.15 -18.23 3.19
C ASP A 78 4.86 -18.71 4.61
N THR A 79 5.82 -19.45 5.18
CA THR A 79 5.69 -20.05 6.52
C THR A 79 6.41 -19.26 7.60
N ASP A 80 6.96 -18.07 7.29
CA ASP A 80 7.64 -17.24 8.27
C ASP A 80 6.63 -16.61 9.24
N PRO A 81 6.67 -17.00 10.55
CA PRO A 81 5.72 -16.44 11.51
C PRO A 81 5.86 -14.93 11.70
N TRP A 82 7.04 -14.37 11.49
CA TRP A 82 7.26 -12.92 11.59
C TRP A 82 6.55 -12.17 10.49
N GLU A 83 6.51 -12.72 9.27
CA GLU A 83 5.75 -12.13 8.15
C GLU A 83 4.25 -12.14 8.46
N ASP A 84 3.73 -13.25 8.99
CA ASP A 84 2.32 -13.35 9.37
C ASP A 84 1.96 -12.29 10.42
N GLN A 85 2.80 -12.10 11.42
CA GLN A 85 2.58 -11.10 12.47
C GLN A 85 2.58 -9.68 11.89
N ARG A 86 3.50 -9.37 10.97
CA ARG A 86 3.57 -8.06 10.32
C ARG A 86 2.31 -7.77 9.52
N ILE A 87 1.86 -8.73 8.73
CA ILE A 87 0.65 -8.61 7.92
C ILE A 87 -0.56 -8.37 8.80
N MET A 88 -0.72 -9.18 9.85
CA MET A 88 -1.86 -9.07 10.76
C MET A 88 -1.89 -7.73 11.47
N ARG A 89 -0.73 -7.21 11.87
CA ARG A 89 -0.63 -5.89 12.51
C ARG A 89 -1.09 -4.80 11.55
N THR A 90 -0.61 -4.80 10.33
CA THR A 90 -0.98 -3.82 9.32
C THR A 90 -2.47 -3.89 8.98
N LEU A 91 -3.02 -5.10 8.83
CA LEU A 91 -4.44 -5.30 8.56
C LEU A 91 -5.31 -4.74 9.69
N ARG A 92 -4.93 -4.98 10.95
CA ARG A 92 -5.67 -4.44 12.12
C ARG A 92 -5.65 -2.92 12.14
N LEU A 93 -4.52 -2.31 11.79
CA LEU A 93 -4.44 -0.84 11.68
C LEU A 93 -5.34 -0.31 10.56
N CYS A 94 -5.35 -0.98 9.42
CA CYS A 94 -6.24 -0.61 8.33
C CYS A 94 -7.71 -0.69 8.77
N ASP A 95 -8.07 -1.74 9.50
CA ASP A 95 -9.43 -1.88 10.03
C ASP A 95 -9.75 -0.79 11.05
N THR A 96 -8.81 -0.46 11.92
CA THR A 96 -8.99 0.58 12.94
C THR A 96 -9.20 1.96 12.32
N TYR A 97 -8.46 2.29 11.28
CA TYR A 97 -8.50 3.60 10.65
C TYR A 97 -9.30 3.64 9.35
N ASN A 98 -10.01 2.54 9.06
CA ASN A 98 -10.89 2.43 7.91
C ASN A 98 -10.17 2.69 6.58
N VAL A 99 -8.99 2.08 6.44
CA VAL A 99 -8.15 2.16 5.24
C VAL A 99 -8.36 0.87 4.44
N PRO A 100 -8.78 0.95 3.17
CA PRO A 100 -8.89 -0.25 2.33
C PRO A 100 -7.52 -0.88 2.13
N CYS A 101 -7.48 -2.21 2.23
CA CYS A 101 -6.24 -2.97 2.07
C CYS A 101 -6.50 -4.20 1.21
N ALA A 102 -5.73 -4.36 0.13
CA ALA A 102 -5.78 -5.54 -0.71
C ALA A 102 -4.54 -6.39 -0.47
N THR A 103 -4.74 -7.69 -0.20
CA THR A 103 -3.65 -8.64 0.02
C THR A 103 -3.42 -9.56 -1.17
N ASN A 104 -4.23 -9.43 -2.22
CA ASN A 104 -4.13 -10.23 -3.44
C ASN A 104 -4.52 -9.39 -4.65
N LEU A 105 -4.21 -9.92 -5.84
CA LEU A 105 -4.42 -9.19 -7.09
C LEU A 105 -5.89 -8.88 -7.35
N ALA A 106 -6.79 -9.81 -7.13
CA ALA A 106 -8.21 -9.59 -7.42
C ALA A 106 -8.79 -8.44 -6.60
N SER A 107 -8.50 -8.41 -5.30
CA SER A 107 -8.91 -7.30 -4.44
C SER A 107 -8.25 -5.98 -4.86
N ALA A 108 -6.97 -6.04 -5.24
CA ALA A 108 -6.23 -4.86 -5.67
C ALA A 108 -6.83 -4.23 -6.93
N GLU A 109 -7.24 -5.05 -7.88
CA GLU A 109 -7.87 -4.55 -9.12
C GLU A 109 -9.19 -3.86 -8.83
N MET A 110 -10.02 -4.42 -7.96
CA MET A 110 -11.26 -3.78 -7.55
C MET A 110 -11.01 -2.44 -6.86
N LEU A 111 -10.02 -2.38 -5.98
CA LEU A 111 -9.70 -1.16 -5.23
C LEU A 111 -9.10 -0.08 -6.12
N ILE A 112 -8.21 -0.44 -7.06
CA ILE A 112 -7.62 0.57 -7.97
C ILE A 112 -8.66 1.17 -8.90
N LEU A 113 -9.61 0.39 -9.35
CA LEU A 113 -10.72 0.89 -10.17
C LEU A 113 -11.68 1.76 -9.34
N GLY A 114 -11.92 1.39 -8.09
CA GLY A 114 -12.67 2.23 -7.15
C GLY A 114 -11.98 3.56 -6.91
N LEU A 115 -10.66 3.55 -6.75
CA LEU A 115 -9.86 4.77 -6.62
C LEU A 115 -10.04 5.68 -7.84
N GLN A 116 -9.97 5.11 -9.04
CA GLN A 116 -10.16 5.84 -10.30
C GLN A 116 -11.53 6.49 -10.37
N ARG A 117 -12.59 5.82 -9.91
CA ARG A 117 -13.96 6.35 -9.90
C ARG A 117 -14.20 7.41 -8.81
N GLY A 118 -13.25 7.64 -7.91
CA GLY A 118 -13.43 8.57 -6.81
C GLY A 118 -14.12 7.98 -5.59
N ASP A 119 -14.19 6.65 -5.47
CA ASP A 119 -14.87 5.98 -4.35
C ASP A 119 -14.23 6.29 -2.98
N LEU A 120 -12.98 6.76 -2.96
CA LEU A 120 -12.26 7.15 -1.73
C LEU A 120 -12.21 8.65 -1.49
N ASP A 121 -12.83 9.47 -2.32
CA ASP A 121 -12.78 10.93 -2.20
C ASP A 121 -13.36 11.42 -0.87
N TRP A 122 -14.30 10.68 -0.29
CA TRP A 122 -14.87 11.02 1.02
C TRP A 122 -13.81 11.05 2.13
N ARG A 123 -12.76 10.23 2.01
CA ARG A 123 -11.66 10.22 3.00
C ARG A 123 -10.92 11.56 3.00
N MET A 124 -10.66 12.11 1.82
CA MET A 124 -10.02 13.42 1.66
C MET A 124 -10.91 14.52 2.25
N MET A 125 -12.21 14.45 2.00
CA MET A 125 -13.17 15.41 2.54
C MET A 125 -13.22 15.38 4.07
N MET A 126 -13.18 14.19 4.68
CA MET A 126 -13.17 14.03 6.14
C MET A 126 -11.87 14.58 6.75
N LYS A 127 -10.72 14.35 6.10
CA LYS A 127 -9.44 14.93 6.54
C LYS A 127 -9.48 16.45 6.51
N ASN A 128 -9.99 17.04 5.44
CA ASN A 128 -10.11 18.48 5.31
C ASN A 128 -11.01 19.10 6.39
N LYS A 129 -12.14 18.44 6.71
CA LYS A 129 -13.01 18.89 7.81
C LYS A 129 -12.30 18.88 9.16
N LYS A 130 -11.47 17.87 9.43
CA LYS A 130 -10.70 17.78 10.66
C LYS A 130 -9.61 18.84 10.74
N SER A 131 -9.01 19.21 9.60
CA SER A 131 -7.96 20.22 9.56
C SER A 131 -8.50 21.66 9.73
N ILE A 132 -9.76 21.89 9.43
CA ILE A 132 -10.43 23.19 9.59
C ILE A 132 -10.87 23.44 11.03
N ARG A 133 -10.97 22.38 11.81
CA ARG A 133 -11.34 22.47 13.22
C ARG A 133 -10.11 22.74 14.11
#